data_eb9ec0c0028d09b05a30ac97a657e09c
#
_entry.id   eb9ec0c0028d09b05a30ac97a657e09c
#
_cell.length_a   1.000
_cell.length_b   1.000
_cell.length_c   1.000
_cell.angle_alpha   90.00
_cell.angle_beta   90.00
_cell.angle_gamma   90.00
#
_symmetry.space_group_name_H-M   'P 1'
#
loop_
_entity.id
_entity.type
_entity.pdbx_description
1 polymer ?
#
loop_
_entity_poly.entity_id
_entity_poly.type
_entity_poly.pdbx_seq_one_letter_code
_entity_poly.pdbx_strand_id
1 'polypeptide(L)'
;MATRAQTAGGSAFERSWWLRAPAVLVAPRAVFVSLRDESQEAVEGREQPLVAIAGLAGIAGVLATPVARALLNNAGTTPIVVAVWAFLGGAVYALAVYWLGGGLLFGAARRLGGLGSYLRARHMLALSAAPLALALLTLWPIRIAIYGQDLFRTGGTDWGPGDRIFGALIYAAFAWSALLLVIGVRSVHGWSWGRSLATVALATALPVLIVLATTY
;
A
#
# COMPACT_ATOMS: atom_id res chain seq x y z
N MET A 1 3.42 -24.46 -31.92
CA MET A 1 2.06 -23.91 -31.79
C MET A 1 1.60 -23.71 -30.35
N ALA A 2 2.20 -24.37 -29.36
CA ALA A 2 1.84 -24.26 -27.94
C ALA A 2 2.18 -22.90 -27.28
N THR A 3 3.26 -22.24 -27.72
CA THR A 3 3.75 -20.99 -27.09
C THR A 3 2.82 -19.77 -27.27
N ARG A 4 2.02 -19.73 -28.35
CA ARG A 4 1.09 -18.60 -28.58
C ARG A 4 -0.20 -18.67 -27.74
N ALA A 5 -0.64 -19.85 -27.36
CA ALA A 5 -1.83 -20.03 -26.55
C ALA A 5 -1.56 -19.67 -25.07
N GLN A 6 -0.37 -19.96 -24.56
CA GLN A 6 0.03 -19.60 -23.19
C GLN A 6 0.15 -18.08 -22.99
N THR A 7 0.70 -17.35 -23.98
CA THR A 7 0.81 -15.88 -23.89
C THR A 7 -0.54 -15.18 -23.96
N ALA A 8 -1.52 -15.72 -24.71
CA ALA A 8 -2.86 -15.13 -24.79
C ALA A 8 -3.69 -15.33 -23.50
N GLY A 9 -3.56 -16.48 -22.85
CA GLY A 9 -4.22 -16.78 -21.57
C GLY A 9 -3.69 -15.91 -20.44
N GLY A 10 -2.38 -15.77 -20.31
CA GLY A 10 -1.73 -14.91 -19.33
C GLY A 10 -2.16 -13.45 -19.45
N SER A 11 -2.19 -12.89 -20.65
CA SER A 11 -2.58 -11.50 -20.89
C SER A 11 -4.06 -11.19 -20.58
N ALA A 12 -4.96 -12.15 -20.78
CA ALA A 12 -6.38 -12.00 -20.44
C ALA A 12 -6.60 -12.07 -18.92
N PHE A 13 -5.90 -12.95 -18.25
CA PHE A 13 -5.96 -13.12 -16.80
C PHE A 13 -5.35 -11.91 -16.08
N GLU A 14 -4.23 -11.40 -16.55
CA GLU A 14 -3.57 -10.19 -16.05
C GLU A 14 -4.47 -8.97 -16.20
N ARG A 15 -5.09 -8.76 -17.36
CA ARG A 15 -6.07 -7.68 -17.57
C ARG A 15 -7.22 -7.74 -16.58
N SER A 16 -7.69 -8.93 -16.21
CA SER A 16 -8.75 -9.07 -15.22
C SER A 16 -8.33 -8.57 -13.83
N TRP A 17 -7.05 -8.71 -13.45
CA TRP A 17 -6.56 -8.21 -12.17
C TRP A 17 -6.39 -6.70 -12.12
N TRP A 18 -6.03 -6.05 -13.21
CA TRP A 18 -6.03 -4.58 -13.29
C TRP A 18 -7.42 -3.99 -13.05
N LEU A 19 -8.48 -4.70 -13.43
CA LEU A 19 -9.85 -4.29 -13.14
C LEU A 19 -10.30 -4.69 -11.72
N ARG A 20 -9.80 -5.80 -11.19
CA ARG A 20 -10.13 -6.25 -9.82
C ARG A 20 -9.43 -5.42 -8.74
N ALA A 21 -8.24 -4.92 -9.01
CA ALA A 21 -7.50 -4.12 -8.04
C ALA A 21 -8.29 -2.90 -7.53
N PRO A 22 -8.86 -2.03 -8.38
CA PRO A 22 -9.72 -0.96 -7.90
C PRO A 22 -11.04 -1.46 -7.29
N ALA A 23 -11.54 -2.62 -7.68
CA ALA A 23 -12.75 -3.21 -7.10
C ALA A 23 -12.58 -3.55 -5.60
N VAL A 24 -11.35 -3.67 -5.08
CA VAL A 24 -11.12 -3.87 -3.64
C VAL A 24 -11.68 -2.73 -2.79
N LEU A 25 -11.78 -1.53 -3.34
CA LEU A 25 -12.30 -0.36 -2.63
C LEU A 25 -13.81 -0.44 -2.37
N VAL A 26 -14.54 -1.13 -3.24
CA VAL A 26 -16.01 -1.24 -3.18
C VAL A 26 -16.52 -2.63 -2.81
N ALA A 27 -15.78 -3.68 -3.17
CA ALA A 27 -16.12 -5.08 -2.94
C ALA A 27 -14.95 -5.89 -2.34
N PRO A 28 -14.35 -5.46 -1.20
CA PRO A 28 -13.10 -6.02 -0.71
C PRO A 28 -13.17 -7.51 -0.45
N ARG A 29 -14.26 -7.99 0.14
CA ARG A 29 -14.41 -9.41 0.48
C ARG A 29 -14.31 -10.32 -0.74
N ALA A 30 -14.96 -9.98 -1.83
CA ALA A 30 -14.94 -10.79 -3.05
C ALA A 30 -13.52 -10.84 -3.65
N VAL A 31 -12.83 -9.70 -3.67
CA VAL A 31 -11.47 -9.60 -4.21
C VAL A 31 -10.47 -10.34 -3.32
N PHE A 32 -10.54 -10.23 -2.00
CA PHE A 32 -9.65 -10.98 -1.11
C PHE A 32 -9.89 -12.49 -1.14
N VAL A 33 -11.13 -12.95 -1.31
CA VAL A 33 -11.43 -14.38 -1.45
C VAL A 33 -10.75 -14.96 -2.71
N SER A 34 -10.63 -14.21 -3.79
CA SER A 34 -9.94 -14.66 -5.00
C SER A 34 -8.43 -14.89 -4.80
N LEU A 35 -7.82 -14.36 -3.73
CA LEU A 35 -6.44 -14.68 -3.36
C LEU A 35 -6.24 -16.12 -2.83
N ARG A 36 -7.33 -16.84 -2.56
CA ARG A 36 -7.25 -18.26 -2.16
C ARG A 36 -6.78 -19.15 -3.29
N ASP A 37 -7.01 -18.74 -4.53
CA ASP A 37 -6.46 -19.40 -5.70
C ASP A 37 -4.95 -19.15 -5.78
N GLU A 38 -4.16 -20.20 -5.60
CA GLU A 38 -2.70 -20.19 -5.66
C GLU A 38 -2.18 -20.97 -6.88
N SER A 39 -3.02 -21.21 -7.90
CA SER A 39 -2.56 -21.71 -9.18
C SER A 39 -1.49 -20.78 -9.77
N GLN A 40 -0.56 -21.34 -10.52
CA GLN A 40 0.53 -20.55 -11.11
C GLN A 40 0.00 -19.42 -11.99
N GLU A 41 -1.02 -19.71 -12.82
CA GLU A 41 -1.66 -18.69 -13.66
C GLU A 41 -2.29 -17.55 -12.85
N ALA A 42 -2.96 -17.87 -11.72
CA ALA A 42 -3.57 -16.89 -10.86
C ALA A 42 -2.53 -16.02 -10.16
N VAL A 43 -1.39 -16.59 -9.77
CA VAL A 43 -0.29 -15.87 -9.13
C VAL A 43 0.39 -14.94 -10.13
N GLU A 44 0.80 -15.43 -11.29
CA GLU A 44 1.46 -14.66 -12.33
C GLU A 44 0.58 -13.51 -12.83
N GLY A 45 -0.71 -13.75 -13.04
CA GLY A 45 -1.64 -12.72 -13.52
C GLY A 45 -1.90 -11.57 -12.54
N ARG A 46 -1.66 -11.77 -11.23
CA ARG A 46 -1.89 -10.72 -10.22
C ARG A 46 -0.61 -10.03 -9.74
N GLU A 47 0.56 -10.57 -9.99
CA GLU A 47 1.80 -10.06 -9.42
C GLU A 47 2.10 -8.65 -9.87
N GLN A 48 2.05 -8.34 -11.16
CA GLN A 48 2.31 -7.00 -11.69
C GLN A 48 1.36 -5.93 -11.13
N PRO A 49 0.01 -6.10 -11.16
CA PRO A 49 -0.91 -5.13 -10.57
C PRO A 49 -0.66 -4.89 -9.09
N LEU A 50 -0.36 -5.94 -8.32
CA LEU A 50 -0.14 -5.82 -6.88
C LEU A 50 1.18 -5.15 -6.53
N VAL A 51 2.25 -5.43 -7.29
CA VAL A 51 3.54 -4.74 -7.16
C VAL A 51 3.40 -3.26 -7.51
N ALA A 52 2.63 -2.93 -8.55
CA ALA A 52 2.35 -1.54 -8.92
C ALA A 52 1.60 -0.79 -7.80
N ILE A 53 0.55 -1.41 -7.22
CA ILE A 53 -0.17 -0.82 -6.08
C ILE A 53 0.78 -0.62 -4.89
N ALA A 54 1.60 -1.62 -4.56
CA ALA A 54 2.57 -1.51 -3.47
C ALA A 54 3.58 -0.38 -3.71
N GLY A 55 4.09 -0.24 -4.94
CA GLY A 55 4.99 0.83 -5.34
C GLY A 55 4.38 2.22 -5.20
N LEU A 56 3.17 2.42 -5.75
CA LEU A 56 2.44 3.68 -5.62
C LEU A 56 2.13 4.02 -4.16
N ALA A 57 1.69 3.04 -3.37
CA ALA A 57 1.44 3.22 -1.95
C ALA A 57 2.73 3.54 -1.17
N GLY A 58 3.87 2.97 -1.56
CA GLY A 58 5.17 3.29 -1.00
C GLY A 58 5.57 4.75 -1.24
N ILE A 59 5.38 5.25 -2.47
CA ILE A 59 5.61 6.67 -2.80
C ILE A 59 4.68 7.56 -1.97
N ALA A 60 3.39 7.22 -1.86
CA ALA A 60 2.43 7.95 -1.03
C ALA A 60 2.88 7.98 0.44
N GLY A 61 3.37 6.85 0.95
CA GLY A 61 3.87 6.73 2.32
C GLY A 61 5.08 7.62 2.57
N VAL A 62 6.08 7.60 1.68
CA VAL A 62 7.27 8.45 1.81
C VAL A 62 6.93 9.92 1.75
N LEU A 63 6.07 10.35 0.82
CA LEU A 63 5.62 11.73 0.71
C LEU A 63 4.81 12.20 1.94
N ALA A 64 4.18 11.31 2.67
CA ALA A 64 3.49 11.62 3.92
C ALA A 64 4.44 11.76 5.12
N THR A 65 5.73 11.44 4.97
CA THR A 65 6.70 11.50 6.07
C THR A 65 7.24 12.91 6.32
N PRO A 66 7.67 13.23 7.57
CA PRO A 66 8.40 14.46 7.87
C PRO A 66 9.69 14.63 7.07
N VAL A 67 10.31 13.53 6.63
CA VAL A 67 11.55 13.54 5.83
C VAL A 67 11.34 14.23 4.49
N ALA A 68 10.22 13.98 3.81
CA ALA A 68 9.91 14.67 2.56
C ALA A 68 9.76 16.19 2.79
N ARG A 69 9.12 16.61 3.88
CA ARG A 69 9.03 18.03 4.26
C ARG A 69 10.42 18.63 4.52
N ALA A 70 11.27 17.94 5.26
CA ALA A 70 12.61 18.42 5.56
C ALA A 70 13.49 18.60 4.33
N LEU A 71 13.43 17.65 3.38
CA LEU A 71 14.16 17.72 2.11
C LEU A 71 13.74 18.91 1.25
N LEU A 72 12.45 19.22 1.23
CA LEU A 72 11.90 20.34 0.42
C LEU A 72 12.01 21.69 1.08
N ASN A 73 12.14 21.73 2.40
CA ASN A 73 12.39 22.99 3.13
C ASN A 73 13.79 23.54 2.86
N ASN A 74 14.67 22.81 2.21
CA ASN A 74 15.99 23.27 1.81
C ASN A 74 15.89 24.11 0.53
N ALA A 75 16.29 25.38 0.57
CA ALA A 75 16.23 26.31 -0.54
C ALA A 75 16.99 25.87 -1.81
N GLY A 76 17.95 24.96 -1.67
CA GLY A 76 18.71 24.38 -2.78
C GLY A 76 18.05 23.17 -3.46
N THR A 77 16.93 22.67 -2.94
CA THR A 77 16.30 21.43 -3.45
C THR A 77 15.21 21.77 -4.46
N THR A 78 15.36 21.30 -5.68
CA THR A 78 14.35 21.49 -6.73
C THR A 78 13.23 20.46 -6.62
N PRO A 79 12.00 20.76 -7.08
CA PRO A 79 10.87 19.82 -7.08
C PRO A 79 11.19 18.48 -7.78
N ILE A 80 12.03 18.51 -8.81
CA ILE A 80 12.46 17.31 -9.54
C ILE A 80 13.28 16.38 -8.64
N VAL A 81 14.22 16.94 -7.87
CA VAL A 81 15.04 16.17 -6.91
C VAL A 81 14.15 15.47 -5.89
N VAL A 82 13.13 16.18 -5.39
CA VAL A 82 12.17 15.58 -4.46
C VAL A 82 11.35 14.48 -5.10
N ALA A 83 10.87 14.68 -6.33
CA ALA A 83 10.14 13.64 -7.05
C ALA A 83 10.99 12.38 -7.24
N VAL A 84 12.28 12.56 -7.61
CA VAL A 84 13.24 11.44 -7.73
C VAL A 84 13.45 10.74 -6.38
N TRP A 85 13.68 11.49 -5.30
CA TRP A 85 13.83 10.91 -3.97
C TRP A 85 12.57 10.22 -3.46
N ALA A 86 11.39 10.80 -3.72
CA ALA A 86 10.12 10.17 -3.38
C ALA A 86 9.91 8.87 -4.15
N PHE A 87 10.29 8.84 -5.43
CA PHE A 87 10.20 7.63 -6.25
C PHE A 87 11.17 6.55 -5.75
N LEU A 88 12.45 6.87 -5.57
CA LEU A 88 13.45 5.91 -5.10
C LEU A 88 13.18 5.45 -3.66
N GLY A 89 12.94 6.39 -2.76
CA GLY A 89 12.59 6.09 -1.37
C GLY A 89 11.29 5.33 -1.27
N GLY A 90 10.28 5.71 -2.08
CA GLY A 90 9.00 5.00 -2.18
C GLY A 90 9.15 3.58 -2.68
N ALA A 91 10.00 3.34 -3.68
CA ALA A 91 10.29 2.00 -4.18
C ALA A 91 10.97 1.14 -3.12
N VAL A 92 12.00 1.66 -2.42
CA VAL A 92 12.67 0.94 -1.34
C VAL A 92 11.70 0.65 -0.19
N TYR A 93 10.91 1.64 0.21
CA TYR A 93 9.89 1.47 1.25
C TYR A 93 8.83 0.44 0.85
N ALA A 94 8.33 0.50 -0.40
CA ALA A 94 7.39 -0.46 -0.93
C ALA A 94 7.95 -1.89 -0.89
N LEU A 95 9.19 -2.08 -1.33
CA LEU A 95 9.87 -3.37 -1.27
C LEU A 95 9.97 -3.86 0.17
N ALA A 96 10.44 -3.01 1.09
CA ALA A 96 10.55 -3.36 2.51
C ALA A 96 9.19 -3.76 3.10
N VAL A 97 8.15 -2.97 2.89
CA VAL A 97 6.80 -3.27 3.40
C VAL A 97 6.23 -4.52 2.74
N TYR A 98 6.39 -4.69 1.43
CA TYR A 98 5.87 -5.84 0.70
C TYR A 98 6.51 -7.16 1.16
N TRP A 99 7.85 -7.18 1.30
CA TRP A 99 8.57 -8.39 1.69
C TRP A 99 8.57 -8.60 3.21
N LEU A 100 9.00 -7.61 3.99
CA LEU A 100 9.10 -7.75 5.45
C LEU A 100 7.71 -7.72 6.11
N GLY A 101 6.85 -6.78 5.72
CA GLY A 101 5.49 -6.68 6.22
C GLY A 101 4.66 -7.90 5.88
N GLY A 102 4.82 -8.42 4.63
CA GLY A 102 4.25 -9.70 4.23
C GLY A 102 4.73 -10.87 5.09
N GLY A 103 6.02 -10.89 5.45
CA GLY A 103 6.61 -11.87 6.37
C GLY A 103 6.05 -11.78 7.79
N LEU A 104 5.91 -10.58 8.31
CA LEU A 104 5.33 -10.33 9.62
C LEU A 104 3.85 -10.76 9.66
N LEU A 105 3.09 -10.41 8.62
CA LEU A 105 1.69 -10.81 8.49
C LEU A 105 1.55 -12.34 8.40
N PHE A 106 2.40 -12.98 7.61
CA PHE A 106 2.45 -14.43 7.49
C PHE A 106 2.78 -15.10 8.83
N GLY A 107 3.83 -14.63 9.52
CA GLY A 107 4.23 -15.16 10.82
C GLY A 107 3.15 -14.98 11.89
N ALA A 108 2.51 -13.81 11.93
CA ALA A 108 1.40 -13.54 12.82
C ALA A 108 0.20 -14.45 12.54
N ALA A 109 -0.17 -14.62 11.26
CA ALA A 109 -1.24 -15.52 10.87
C ALA A 109 -0.93 -16.97 11.26
N ARG A 110 0.30 -17.44 11.00
CA ARG A 110 0.73 -18.80 11.38
C ARG A 110 0.66 -19.04 12.89
N ARG A 111 1.08 -18.08 13.71
CA ARG A 111 0.99 -18.16 15.17
C ARG A 111 -0.44 -18.29 15.67
N LEU A 112 -1.37 -17.68 14.96
CA LEU A 112 -2.79 -17.76 15.26
C LEU A 112 -3.50 -18.92 14.52
N GLY A 113 -2.76 -19.90 13.96
CA GLY A 113 -3.30 -21.09 13.31
C GLY A 113 -3.82 -20.87 11.89
N GLY A 114 -3.27 -19.92 11.18
CA GLY A 114 -3.54 -19.69 9.74
C GLY A 114 -2.86 -20.69 8.85
N LEU A 115 -3.59 -21.12 7.82
CA LEU A 115 -3.11 -22.00 6.75
C LEU A 115 -2.99 -21.17 5.46
N GLY A 116 -1.91 -20.44 5.29
CA GLY A 116 -1.69 -19.62 4.10
C GLY A 116 -0.24 -19.64 3.68
N SER A 117 0.04 -19.23 2.43
CA SER A 117 1.40 -19.04 1.94
C SER A 117 1.91 -17.64 2.27
N TYR A 118 3.24 -17.50 2.31
CA TYR A 118 3.90 -16.20 2.42
C TYR A 118 3.54 -15.28 1.25
N LEU A 119 3.42 -15.85 0.05
CA LEU A 119 3.04 -15.13 -1.16
C LEU A 119 1.64 -14.51 -1.01
N ARG A 120 0.68 -15.27 -0.48
CA ARG A 120 -0.68 -14.79 -0.23
C ARG A 120 -0.69 -13.62 0.77
N ALA A 121 0.13 -13.70 1.82
CA ALA A 121 0.25 -12.62 2.80
C ALA A 121 0.77 -11.32 2.17
N ARG A 122 1.79 -11.39 1.31
CA ARG A 122 2.30 -10.25 0.55
C ARG A 122 1.23 -9.64 -0.37
N HIS A 123 0.50 -10.48 -1.09
CA HIS A 123 -0.57 -10.04 -1.98
C HIS A 123 -1.73 -9.39 -1.21
N MET A 124 -2.10 -9.91 -0.04
CA MET A 124 -3.09 -9.26 0.83
C MET A 124 -2.62 -7.87 1.26
N LEU A 125 -1.35 -7.75 1.67
CA LEU A 125 -0.79 -6.47 2.10
C LEU A 125 -0.78 -5.45 0.96
N ALA A 126 -0.29 -5.83 -0.23
CA ALA A 126 -0.29 -4.96 -1.40
C ALA A 126 -1.70 -4.49 -1.77
N LEU A 127 -2.65 -5.42 -1.83
CA LEU A 127 -4.03 -5.10 -2.20
C LEU A 127 -4.71 -4.18 -1.17
N SER A 128 -4.40 -4.35 0.12
CA SER A 128 -4.92 -3.48 1.17
C SER A 128 -4.37 -2.05 1.08
N ALA A 129 -3.24 -1.84 0.41
CA ALA A 129 -2.64 -0.52 0.20
C ALA A 129 -3.26 0.27 -0.98
N ALA A 130 -4.27 -0.28 -1.67
CA ALA A 130 -4.94 0.39 -2.79
C ALA A 130 -5.49 1.80 -2.46
N PRO A 131 -6.04 2.09 -1.26
CA PRO A 131 -6.44 3.46 -0.92
C PRO A 131 -5.27 4.46 -0.92
N LEU A 132 -4.08 4.03 -0.52
CA LEU A 132 -2.88 4.89 -0.53
C LEU A 132 -2.39 5.13 -1.97
N ALA A 133 -2.43 4.11 -2.82
CA ALA A 133 -2.13 4.28 -4.24
C ALA A 133 -3.13 5.24 -4.90
N LEU A 134 -4.41 5.15 -4.58
CA LEU A 134 -5.43 6.08 -5.05
C LEU A 134 -5.17 7.50 -4.53
N ALA A 135 -4.82 7.66 -3.26
CA ALA A 135 -4.48 8.96 -2.67
C ALA A 135 -3.29 9.61 -3.37
N LEU A 136 -2.25 8.82 -3.74
CA LEU A 136 -1.15 9.32 -4.55
C LEU A 136 -1.61 9.87 -5.90
N LEU A 137 -2.47 9.14 -6.58
CA LEU A 137 -2.91 9.49 -7.93
C LEU A 137 -3.95 10.62 -7.98
N THR A 138 -4.62 10.89 -6.86
CA THR A 138 -5.69 11.90 -6.78
C THR A 138 -5.33 13.07 -5.88
N LEU A 139 -5.04 12.84 -4.61
CA LEU A 139 -4.83 13.92 -3.62
C LEU A 139 -3.52 14.66 -3.86
N TRP A 140 -2.44 13.96 -4.21
CA TRP A 140 -1.14 14.58 -4.43
C TRP A 140 -1.10 15.52 -5.62
N PRO A 141 -1.60 15.16 -6.82
CA PRO A 141 -1.68 16.09 -7.93
C PRO A 141 -2.52 17.34 -7.62
N ILE A 142 -3.64 17.17 -6.90
CA ILE A 142 -4.50 18.30 -6.48
C ILE A 142 -3.74 19.22 -5.52
N ARG A 143 -3.03 18.66 -4.52
CA ARG A 143 -2.20 19.46 -3.60
C ARG A 143 -1.11 20.22 -4.34
N ILE A 144 -0.40 19.56 -5.25
CA ILE A 144 0.65 20.19 -6.06
C ILE A 144 0.07 21.30 -6.93
N ALA A 145 -1.10 21.11 -7.52
CA ALA A 145 -1.77 22.13 -8.33
C ALA A 145 -2.19 23.36 -7.52
N ILE A 146 -2.62 23.16 -6.26
CA ILE A 146 -3.09 24.25 -5.39
C ILE A 146 -1.92 25.01 -4.76
N TYR A 147 -0.94 24.29 -4.20
CA TYR A 147 0.11 24.88 -3.37
C TYR A 147 1.46 25.05 -4.11
N GLY A 148 1.64 24.38 -5.23
CA GLY A 148 2.87 24.47 -6.03
C GLY A 148 4.12 24.17 -5.21
N GLN A 149 5.10 25.06 -5.29
CA GLN A 149 6.38 24.90 -4.60
C GLN A 149 6.29 25.10 -3.08
N ASP A 150 5.22 25.66 -2.57
CA ASP A 150 5.04 25.90 -1.13
C ASP A 150 4.61 24.66 -0.38
N LEU A 151 4.17 23.59 -1.10
CA LEU A 151 3.59 22.38 -0.54
C LEU A 151 4.39 21.73 0.60
N PHE A 152 5.70 21.91 0.62
CA PHE A 152 6.57 21.26 1.59
C PHE A 152 7.44 22.25 2.38
N ARG A 153 7.35 23.55 2.10
CA ARG A 153 8.12 24.57 2.80
C ARG A 153 7.53 24.84 4.19
N THR A 154 8.38 24.96 5.18
CA THR A 154 7.94 25.40 6.52
C THR A 154 7.39 26.81 6.44
N GLY A 155 6.13 27.00 6.84
CA GLY A 155 5.46 28.30 6.75
C GLY A 155 4.92 28.65 5.37
N GLY A 156 4.87 27.68 4.44
CA GLY A 156 4.25 27.85 3.13
C GLY A 156 2.72 28.03 3.19
N THR A 157 2.13 28.33 2.04
CA THR A 157 0.67 28.56 1.90
C THR A 157 -0.19 27.31 2.15
N ASP A 158 0.42 26.14 2.19
CA ASP A 158 -0.23 24.87 2.56
C ASP A 158 -0.54 24.78 4.07
N TRP A 159 0.09 25.62 4.91
CA TRP A 159 -0.17 25.67 6.35
C TRP A 159 -1.49 26.37 6.64
N GLY A 160 -2.49 25.62 7.09
CA GLY A 160 -3.80 26.19 7.42
C GLY A 160 -4.93 25.16 7.32
N PRO A 161 -6.18 25.63 7.13
CA PRO A 161 -7.35 24.74 7.01
C PRO A 161 -7.23 23.74 5.86
N GLY A 162 -6.60 24.11 4.75
CA GLY A 162 -6.39 23.23 3.59
C GLY A 162 -5.48 22.03 3.92
N ASP A 163 -4.37 22.27 4.64
CA ASP A 163 -3.47 21.17 5.06
C ASP A 163 -4.19 20.19 5.99
N ARG A 164 -5.05 20.69 6.88
CA ARG A 164 -5.86 19.83 7.76
C ARG A 164 -6.81 18.93 6.98
N ILE A 165 -7.45 19.46 5.92
CA ILE A 165 -8.36 18.69 5.07
C ILE A 165 -7.58 17.60 4.31
N PHE A 166 -6.50 17.98 3.65
CA PHE A 166 -5.67 17.01 2.93
C PHE A 166 -5.02 15.97 3.87
N GLY A 167 -4.55 16.42 5.04
CA GLY A 167 -4.04 15.55 6.09
C GLY A 167 -5.10 14.54 6.54
N ALA A 168 -6.32 15.01 6.82
CA ALA A 168 -7.43 14.12 7.19
C ALA A 168 -7.76 13.09 6.10
N LEU A 169 -7.76 13.48 4.83
CA LEU A 169 -7.99 12.56 3.70
C LEU A 169 -6.86 11.51 3.57
N ILE A 170 -5.62 11.90 3.78
CA ILE A 170 -4.48 10.98 3.78
C ILE A 170 -4.59 10.00 4.96
N TYR A 171 -4.90 10.48 6.16
CA TYR A 171 -5.13 9.61 7.32
C TYR A 171 -6.33 8.69 7.13
N ALA A 172 -7.39 9.15 6.47
CA ALA A 172 -8.53 8.31 6.09
C ALA A 172 -8.11 7.19 5.12
N ALA A 173 -7.21 7.48 4.17
CA ALA A 173 -6.66 6.45 3.29
C ALA A 173 -5.83 5.41 4.05
N PHE A 174 -5.02 5.82 5.04
CA PHE A 174 -4.31 4.89 5.93
C PHE A 174 -5.26 4.04 6.75
N ALA A 175 -6.28 4.65 7.37
CA ALA A 175 -7.29 3.93 8.15
C ALA A 175 -8.07 2.93 7.30
N TRP A 176 -8.43 3.32 6.07
CA TRP A 176 -9.09 2.44 5.13
C TRP A 176 -8.19 1.27 4.70
N SER A 177 -6.90 1.52 4.46
CA SER A 177 -5.91 0.47 4.16
C SER A 177 -5.78 -0.53 5.31
N ALA A 178 -5.74 -0.07 6.56
CA ALA A 178 -5.70 -0.92 7.72
C ALA A 178 -7.00 -1.78 7.85
N LEU A 179 -8.16 -1.16 7.62
CA LEU A 179 -9.44 -1.88 7.61
C LEU A 179 -9.49 -2.94 6.50
N LEU A 180 -9.03 -2.60 5.31
CA LEU A 180 -8.94 -3.56 4.19
C LEU A 180 -8.03 -4.74 4.53
N LEU A 181 -6.92 -4.51 5.23
CA LEU A 181 -6.03 -5.59 5.66
C LEU A 181 -6.74 -6.53 6.64
N VAL A 182 -7.50 -6.00 7.61
CA VAL A 182 -8.30 -6.82 8.54
C VAL A 182 -9.38 -7.60 7.78
N ILE A 183 -10.09 -6.96 6.83
CA ILE A 183 -11.07 -7.62 5.97
C ILE A 183 -10.40 -8.72 5.12
N GLY A 184 -9.20 -8.45 4.60
CA GLY A 184 -8.40 -9.40 3.83
C GLY A 184 -8.08 -10.66 4.64
N VAL A 185 -7.47 -10.48 5.81
CA VAL A 185 -7.16 -11.59 6.73
C VAL A 185 -8.42 -12.38 7.07
N ARG A 186 -9.50 -11.69 7.43
CA ARG A 186 -10.77 -12.33 7.74
C ARG A 186 -11.34 -13.13 6.57
N SER A 187 -11.33 -12.54 5.38
CA SER A 187 -11.92 -13.15 4.18
C SER A 187 -11.12 -14.34 3.69
N VAL A 188 -9.79 -14.25 3.74
CA VAL A 188 -8.88 -15.32 3.28
C VAL A 188 -8.92 -16.52 4.23
N HIS A 189 -8.90 -16.29 5.55
CA HIS A 189 -8.84 -17.37 6.54
C HIS A 189 -10.22 -17.81 7.04
N GLY A 190 -11.30 -17.06 6.75
CA GLY A 190 -12.65 -17.36 7.26
C GLY A 190 -12.78 -17.12 8.78
N TRP A 191 -11.95 -16.22 9.34
CA TRP A 191 -11.86 -15.98 10.78
C TRP A 191 -12.89 -14.98 11.32
N SER A 192 -13.04 -14.96 12.66
CA SER A 192 -13.76 -13.90 13.35
C SER A 192 -13.02 -12.55 13.24
N TRP A 193 -13.72 -11.46 13.47
CA TRP A 193 -13.14 -10.12 13.49
C TRP A 193 -12.01 -9.99 14.52
N GLY A 194 -12.21 -10.50 15.74
CA GLY A 194 -11.22 -10.42 16.82
C GLY A 194 -9.91 -11.11 16.46
N ARG A 195 -9.97 -12.32 15.87
CA ARG A 195 -8.78 -13.07 15.45
C ARG A 195 -8.05 -12.36 14.30
N SER A 196 -8.80 -11.81 13.36
CA SER A 196 -8.22 -11.06 12.24
C SER A 196 -7.55 -9.76 12.70
N LEU A 197 -8.19 -9.04 13.62
CA LEU A 197 -7.63 -7.84 14.22
C LEU A 197 -6.35 -8.15 15.03
N ALA A 198 -6.36 -9.21 15.83
CA ALA A 198 -5.20 -9.66 16.58
C ALA A 198 -4.04 -10.02 15.66
N THR A 199 -4.31 -10.62 14.48
CA THR A 199 -3.29 -10.93 13.48
C THR A 199 -2.64 -9.67 12.94
N VAL A 200 -3.44 -8.68 12.56
CA VAL A 200 -2.93 -7.40 12.04
C VAL A 200 -2.17 -6.64 13.14
N ALA A 201 -2.71 -6.58 14.35
CA ALA A 201 -2.05 -5.94 15.49
C ALA A 201 -0.69 -6.60 15.80
N LEU A 202 -0.62 -7.93 15.80
CA LEU A 202 0.64 -8.66 16.01
C LEU A 202 1.65 -8.41 14.87
N ALA A 203 1.19 -8.36 13.62
CA ALA A 203 2.05 -8.09 12.47
C ALA A 203 2.61 -6.66 12.48
N THR A 204 1.86 -5.68 12.98
CA THR A 204 2.25 -4.27 13.04
C THR A 204 3.00 -3.90 14.33
N ALA A 205 2.97 -4.74 15.35
CA ALA A 205 3.58 -4.45 16.66
C ALA A 205 5.09 -4.15 16.53
N LEU A 206 5.85 -4.96 15.80
CA LEU A 206 7.29 -4.77 15.64
C LEU A 206 7.63 -3.47 14.88
N PRO A 207 7.05 -3.18 13.70
CA PRO A 207 7.25 -1.89 13.04
C PRO A 207 6.91 -0.68 13.92
N VAL A 208 5.81 -0.74 14.66
CA VAL A 208 5.39 0.35 15.56
C VAL A 208 6.41 0.54 16.69
N LEU A 209 6.88 -0.54 17.31
CA LEU A 209 7.89 -0.47 18.36
C LEU A 209 9.22 0.11 17.85
N ILE A 210 9.63 -0.24 16.62
CA ILE A 210 10.84 0.34 16.00
C ILE A 210 10.65 1.86 15.81
N VAL A 211 9.53 2.29 15.26
CA VAL A 211 9.25 3.72 15.07
C VAL A 211 9.25 4.46 16.40
N LEU A 212 8.59 3.92 17.43
CA LEU A 212 8.58 4.53 18.75
C LEU A 212 9.98 4.62 19.36
N ALA A 213 10.79 3.58 19.24
CA ALA A 213 12.16 3.56 19.76
C ALA A 213 13.11 4.53 19.04
N THR A 214 12.80 4.95 17.82
CA THR A 214 13.61 5.90 17.04
C THR A 214 13.14 7.35 17.18
N THR A 215 11.98 7.58 17.77
CA THR A 215 11.40 8.92 17.95
C THR A 215 11.56 9.48 19.36
N TYR A 216 11.95 8.62 20.30
CA TYR A 216 12.23 8.96 21.70
C TYR A 216 13.67 8.58 22.07
#